data_207687f8ca4dfc9982e3f351728f36bd
#
_entry.id   207687f8ca4dfc9982e3f351728f36bd
#
_cell.length_a   1.000
_cell.length_b   1.000
_cell.length_c   1.000
_cell.angle_alpha   90.00
_cell.angle_beta   90.00
_cell.angle_gamma   90.00
#
_symmetry.space_group_name_H-M   'P 1'
#
loop_
_entity.id
_entity.type
_entity.pdbx_description
1 polymer ?
#
loop_
_entity_poly.entity_id
_entity_poly.type
_entity_poly.pdbx_seq_one_letter_code
_entity_poly.pdbx_strand_id
1 'polypeptide(L)'
;MIWTILHIIDIILWIIIAGSVIYVAFFAIISLFYEKEDHVAEHAAAISNRVTRFLILYPAYNEDRVIIHAVEQFLLQDYPKDHYTVAVISDHMQPETNEILKELPITLLTPTFEKSSKAKAMQYAMTEVQGNFDNVVILDADNVVRPNFLSQLNILCSVYDAIQCHRCAKNANNDVAVLDGASEEINNTIFRKAHNRLGLSSALIGSGMCFSYKLFKENVFKLSTAGEDREMEALLLHQEVFIKYAPDIHVFDEKVSNQDNFQRQRMRWMTAQIQSLLSNLPKIPGAIIHGKVNFIDKTIQQALIPRSILIVLLGGISIIMTLLIPAWCEKWWVLLGMLAVALYITIPSQLRLQSFKKVFSIPGLVLRMMKNILHIDRNNTDFIHTTHEK
;
A
#
# COMPACT_ATOMS: atom_id res chain seq x y z
N MET A 1 27.16 13.43 -36.25
CA MET A 1 27.18 12.13 -35.58
C MET A 1 26.94 12.25 -34.06
N ILE A 2 27.77 12.97 -33.28
CA ILE A 2 27.58 13.10 -31.81
C ILE A 2 26.22 13.71 -31.45
N TRP A 3 25.84 14.82 -32.07
CA TRP A 3 24.53 15.46 -31.82
C TRP A 3 23.34 14.57 -32.15
N THR A 4 23.43 13.76 -33.20
CA THR A 4 22.38 12.80 -33.56
C THR A 4 22.24 11.71 -32.50
N ILE A 5 23.37 11.19 -31.98
CA ILE A 5 23.38 10.20 -30.91
C ILE A 5 22.78 10.78 -29.61
N LEU A 6 23.19 11.99 -29.22
CA LEU A 6 22.65 12.68 -28.05
C LEU A 6 21.14 12.92 -28.19
N HIS A 7 20.67 13.28 -29.36
CA HIS A 7 19.23 13.46 -29.61
C HIS A 7 18.44 12.16 -29.53
N ILE A 8 19.00 11.06 -30.06
CA ILE A 8 18.36 9.73 -29.90
C ILE A 8 18.28 9.33 -28.43
N ILE A 9 19.36 9.51 -27.66
CA ILE A 9 19.36 9.20 -26.21
C ILE A 9 18.33 10.05 -25.48
N ASP A 10 18.25 11.35 -25.79
CA ASP A 10 17.28 12.27 -25.20
C ASP A 10 15.83 11.84 -25.50
N ILE A 11 15.54 11.43 -26.72
CA ILE A 11 14.20 10.94 -27.11
C ILE A 11 13.87 9.64 -26.37
N ILE A 12 14.79 8.68 -26.31
CA ILE A 12 14.57 7.40 -25.62
C ILE A 12 14.30 7.65 -24.12
N LEU A 13 15.12 8.48 -23.48
CA LEU A 13 14.95 8.83 -22.07
C LEU A 13 13.62 9.54 -21.85
N TRP A 14 13.25 10.47 -22.75
CA TRP A 14 11.98 11.17 -22.68
C TRP A 14 10.79 10.21 -22.80
N ILE A 15 10.81 9.24 -23.72
CA ILE A 15 9.73 8.24 -23.88
C ILE A 15 9.55 7.42 -22.62
N ILE A 16 10.65 6.94 -22.00
CA ILE A 16 10.61 6.13 -20.77
C ILE A 16 9.99 6.94 -19.61
N ILE A 17 10.43 8.18 -19.45
CA ILE A 17 9.95 9.04 -18.35
C ILE A 17 8.51 9.49 -18.63
N ALA A 18 8.20 9.85 -19.87
CA ALA A 18 6.86 10.25 -20.30
C ALA A 18 5.83 9.14 -20.04
N GLY A 19 6.17 7.87 -20.28
CA GLY A 19 5.29 6.74 -19.96
C GLY A 19 4.84 6.75 -18.51
N SER A 20 5.76 6.96 -17.55
CA SER A 20 5.43 7.06 -16.14
C SER A 20 4.58 8.29 -15.80
N VAL A 21 4.89 9.44 -16.39
CA VAL A 21 4.13 10.69 -16.16
C VAL A 21 2.71 10.58 -16.72
N ILE A 22 2.58 10.08 -17.96
CA ILE A 22 1.28 9.90 -18.62
C ILE A 22 0.39 8.94 -17.83
N TYR A 23 0.95 7.82 -17.35
CA TYR A 23 0.21 6.89 -16.51
C TYR A 23 -0.34 7.56 -15.25
N VAL A 24 0.52 8.24 -14.50
CA VAL A 24 0.13 8.97 -13.28
C VAL A 24 -0.91 10.05 -13.59
N ALA A 25 -0.72 10.85 -14.64
CA ALA A 25 -1.64 11.91 -15.04
C ALA A 25 -3.00 11.36 -15.49
N PHE A 26 -3.02 10.26 -16.24
CA PHE A 26 -4.25 9.60 -16.68
C PHE A 26 -5.11 9.19 -15.47
N PHE A 27 -4.56 8.45 -14.53
CA PHE A 27 -5.32 8.02 -13.34
C PHE A 27 -5.65 9.20 -12.40
N ALA A 28 -4.80 10.23 -12.35
CA ALA A 28 -5.12 11.45 -11.63
C ALA A 28 -6.36 12.15 -12.21
N ILE A 29 -6.50 12.21 -13.54
CA ILE A 29 -7.68 12.76 -14.21
C ILE A 29 -8.91 11.88 -13.95
N ILE A 30 -8.78 10.55 -14.08
CA ILE A 30 -9.86 9.62 -13.77
C ILE A 30 -10.38 9.79 -12.34
N SER A 31 -9.49 10.13 -11.39
CA SER A 31 -9.88 10.36 -9.99
C SER A 31 -10.81 11.56 -9.77
N LEU A 32 -10.96 12.44 -10.74
CA LEU A 32 -11.86 13.60 -10.67
C LEU A 32 -13.32 13.28 -11.05
N PHE A 33 -13.55 12.17 -11.77
CA PHE A 33 -14.90 11.79 -12.15
C PHE A 33 -15.68 11.29 -10.93
N TYR A 34 -16.99 11.43 -11.00
CA TYR A 34 -17.88 10.98 -9.94
C TYR A 34 -17.84 9.44 -9.82
N GLU A 35 -17.76 8.94 -8.62
CA GLU A 35 -17.91 7.52 -8.31
C GLU A 35 -19.40 7.25 -8.04
N LYS A 36 -19.99 6.29 -8.73
CA LYS A 36 -21.31 5.81 -8.38
C LYS A 36 -21.23 5.14 -7.00
N GLU A 37 -22.16 5.44 -6.14
CA GLU A 37 -22.33 4.73 -4.87
C GLU A 37 -22.47 3.24 -5.14
N ASP A 38 -21.97 2.42 -4.25
CA ASP A 38 -21.97 0.97 -4.43
C ASP A 38 -23.32 0.37 -4.01
N HIS A 39 -24.38 0.82 -4.69
CA HIS A 39 -25.75 0.35 -4.43
C HIS A 39 -25.90 -1.17 -4.56
N VAL A 40 -24.99 -1.84 -5.30
CA VAL A 40 -25.00 -3.29 -5.43
C VAL A 40 -24.66 -3.95 -4.10
N ALA A 41 -23.62 -3.46 -3.41
CA ALA A 41 -23.22 -3.99 -2.11
C ALA A 41 -24.26 -3.67 -1.04
N GLU A 42 -24.78 -2.44 -1.01
CA GLU A 42 -25.83 -2.04 -0.07
C GLU A 42 -27.11 -2.87 -0.25
N HIS A 43 -27.54 -3.07 -1.48
CA HIS A 43 -28.73 -3.86 -1.79
C HIS A 43 -28.54 -5.35 -1.45
N ALA A 44 -27.37 -5.92 -1.77
CA ALA A 44 -27.05 -7.30 -1.41
C ALA A 44 -27.01 -7.50 0.12
N ALA A 45 -26.42 -6.57 0.86
CA ALA A 45 -26.38 -6.61 2.32
C ALA A 45 -27.78 -6.51 2.94
N ALA A 46 -28.63 -5.61 2.42
CA ALA A 46 -30.01 -5.45 2.88
C ALA A 46 -30.86 -6.72 2.66
N ILE A 47 -30.66 -7.41 1.53
CA ILE A 47 -31.38 -8.66 1.22
C ILE A 47 -30.86 -9.82 2.07
N SER A 48 -29.52 -9.95 2.23
CA SER A 48 -28.92 -11.11 2.89
C SER A 48 -29.15 -11.12 4.40
N ASN A 49 -29.34 -9.95 5.02
CA ASN A 49 -29.43 -9.76 6.47
C ASN A 49 -28.34 -10.53 7.25
N ARG A 50 -27.19 -10.76 6.59
CA ARG A 50 -26.09 -11.60 7.09
C ARG A 50 -25.19 -10.80 7.99
N VAL A 51 -24.89 -11.36 9.16
CA VAL A 51 -23.83 -10.85 10.05
C VAL A 51 -22.58 -11.69 9.83
N THR A 52 -21.58 -11.09 9.20
CA THR A 52 -20.30 -11.74 8.84
C THR A 52 -19.49 -12.07 10.10
N ARG A 53 -18.90 -13.26 10.14
CA ARG A 53 -17.95 -13.65 11.18
C ARG A 53 -16.54 -13.31 10.76
N PHE A 54 -15.91 -12.39 11.48
CA PHE A 54 -14.57 -11.89 11.15
C PHE A 54 -13.49 -12.52 12.02
N LEU A 55 -12.36 -12.90 11.40
CA LEU A 55 -11.09 -13.12 12.06
C LEU A 55 -10.19 -11.90 11.83
N ILE A 56 -9.79 -11.24 12.90
CA ILE A 56 -8.90 -10.06 12.83
C ILE A 56 -7.49 -10.50 13.19
N LEU A 57 -6.54 -10.30 12.32
CA LEU A 57 -5.13 -10.62 12.53
C LEU A 57 -4.30 -9.37 12.76
N TYR A 58 -3.60 -9.34 13.90
CA TYR A 58 -2.58 -8.36 14.26
C TYR A 58 -1.21 -9.04 14.32
N PRO A 59 -0.47 -9.16 13.20
CA PRO A 59 0.93 -9.56 13.25
C PRO A 59 1.76 -8.48 13.94
N ALA A 60 2.35 -8.79 15.08
CA ALA A 60 3.10 -7.86 15.92
C ALA A 60 4.52 -8.39 16.16
N TYR A 61 5.54 -7.70 15.63
CA TYR A 61 6.96 -8.01 15.80
C TYR A 61 7.67 -6.86 16.49
N ASN A 62 8.06 -7.02 17.76
CA ASN A 62 8.66 -5.96 18.60
C ASN A 62 7.79 -4.68 18.67
N GLU A 63 6.47 -4.82 18.72
CA GLU A 63 5.51 -3.70 18.68
C GLU A 63 4.87 -3.41 20.06
N ASP A 64 5.63 -3.64 21.14
CA ASP A 64 5.18 -3.49 22.54
C ASP A 64 4.51 -2.14 22.85
N ARG A 65 4.98 -1.08 22.18
CA ARG A 65 4.54 0.29 22.47
C ARG A 65 3.14 0.63 21.95
N VAL A 66 2.69 -0.07 20.89
CA VAL A 66 1.49 0.32 20.14
C VAL A 66 0.39 -0.71 20.19
N ILE A 67 0.73 -2.01 20.28
CA ILE A 67 -0.22 -3.11 20.09
C ILE A 67 -1.35 -3.11 21.11
N ILE A 68 -1.07 -2.88 22.40
CA ILE A 68 -2.08 -2.88 23.47
C ILE A 68 -3.16 -1.85 23.14
N HIS A 69 -2.75 -0.62 22.87
CA HIS A 69 -3.67 0.46 22.53
C HIS A 69 -4.50 0.16 21.26
N ALA A 70 -3.85 -0.37 20.22
CA ALA A 70 -4.54 -0.71 18.96
C ALA A 70 -5.62 -1.77 19.20
N VAL A 71 -5.31 -2.82 19.96
CA VAL A 71 -6.24 -3.90 20.30
C VAL A 71 -7.38 -3.39 21.18
N GLU A 72 -7.10 -2.61 22.23
CA GLU A 72 -8.13 -2.02 23.09
C GLU A 72 -9.10 -1.15 22.28
N GLN A 73 -8.60 -0.31 21.38
CA GLN A 73 -9.43 0.50 20.48
C GLN A 73 -10.25 -0.35 19.53
N PHE A 74 -9.68 -1.46 19.03
CA PHE A 74 -10.43 -2.37 18.18
C PHE A 74 -11.58 -3.06 18.93
N LEU A 75 -11.39 -3.45 20.18
CA LEU A 75 -12.43 -4.09 21.00
C LEU A 75 -13.66 -3.20 21.24
N LEU A 76 -13.58 -1.90 20.93
CA LEU A 76 -14.70 -0.96 20.99
C LEU A 76 -15.63 -1.02 19.76
N GLN A 77 -15.48 -2.01 18.86
CA GLN A 77 -16.33 -2.14 17.69
C GLN A 77 -17.82 -2.24 18.04
N ASP A 78 -18.64 -1.45 17.31
CA ASP A 78 -20.09 -1.55 17.30
C ASP A 78 -20.52 -2.69 16.33
N TYR A 79 -20.27 -3.91 16.81
CA TYR A 79 -20.54 -5.16 16.10
C TYR A 79 -20.75 -6.30 17.11
N PRO A 80 -21.58 -7.32 16.81
CA PRO A 80 -21.82 -8.43 17.72
C PRO A 80 -20.51 -9.12 18.15
N LYS A 81 -20.26 -9.18 19.44
CA LYS A 81 -18.99 -9.66 20.02
C LYS A 81 -18.70 -11.14 19.73
N ASP A 82 -19.73 -11.93 19.50
CA ASP A 82 -19.68 -13.34 19.11
C ASP A 82 -19.44 -13.56 17.62
N HIS A 83 -19.41 -12.46 16.83
CA HIS A 83 -19.20 -12.49 15.39
C HIS A 83 -17.81 -11.99 14.97
N TYR A 84 -16.90 -11.74 15.88
CA TYR A 84 -15.51 -11.50 15.53
C TYR A 84 -14.54 -12.05 16.59
N THR A 85 -13.37 -12.45 16.13
CA THR A 85 -12.26 -12.89 16.98
C THR A 85 -11.04 -12.07 16.62
N VAL A 86 -10.41 -11.46 17.64
CA VAL A 86 -9.13 -10.77 17.46
C VAL A 86 -8.01 -11.73 17.82
N ALA A 87 -7.07 -11.96 16.91
CA ALA A 87 -5.89 -12.75 17.12
C ALA A 87 -4.63 -11.88 16.99
N VAL A 88 -3.87 -11.78 18.08
CA VAL A 88 -2.57 -11.10 18.10
C VAL A 88 -1.48 -12.15 17.96
N ILE A 89 -0.63 -12.00 16.96
CA ILE A 89 0.53 -12.85 16.73
C ILE A 89 1.75 -12.14 17.28
N SER A 90 2.06 -12.44 18.54
CA SER A 90 3.11 -11.82 19.35
C SER A 90 4.45 -12.47 19.02
N ASP A 91 5.23 -11.81 18.16
CA ASP A 91 6.55 -12.27 17.74
C ASP A 91 7.62 -11.35 18.33
N HIS A 92 8.50 -11.89 19.21
CA HIS A 92 9.54 -11.16 19.94
C HIS A 92 9.03 -9.99 20.81
N MET A 93 7.81 -10.09 21.32
CA MET A 93 7.24 -9.10 22.26
C MET A 93 7.73 -9.37 23.68
N GLN A 94 7.73 -8.32 24.52
CA GLN A 94 8.11 -8.43 25.92
C GLN A 94 7.11 -9.28 26.73
N PRO A 95 7.56 -10.03 27.74
CA PRO A 95 6.66 -10.82 28.59
C PRO A 95 5.54 -9.98 29.22
N GLU A 96 5.88 -8.77 29.67
CA GLU A 96 4.94 -7.84 30.32
C GLU A 96 3.80 -7.44 29.36
N THR A 97 4.12 -7.20 28.08
CA THR A 97 3.11 -6.90 27.05
C THR A 97 2.20 -8.11 26.82
N ASN A 98 2.77 -9.30 26.78
CA ASN A 98 2.01 -10.53 26.60
C ASN A 98 1.07 -10.81 27.80
N GLU A 99 1.50 -10.52 29.03
CA GLU A 99 0.61 -10.67 30.20
C GLU A 99 -0.60 -9.72 30.11
N ILE A 100 -0.40 -8.46 29.72
CA ILE A 100 -1.50 -7.51 29.53
C ILE A 100 -2.45 -8.00 28.41
N LEU A 101 -1.90 -8.47 27.28
CA LEU A 101 -2.71 -8.95 26.18
C LEU A 101 -3.53 -10.20 26.52
N LYS A 102 -3.05 -11.06 27.44
CA LYS A 102 -3.80 -12.24 27.92
C LYS A 102 -5.06 -11.89 28.73
N GLU A 103 -5.08 -10.71 29.35
CA GLU A 103 -6.25 -10.24 30.10
C GLU A 103 -7.37 -9.70 29.18
N LEU A 104 -7.06 -9.44 27.92
CA LEU A 104 -8.04 -8.96 26.94
C LEU A 104 -8.81 -10.14 26.31
N PRO A 105 -10.07 -9.92 25.85
CA PRO A 105 -10.87 -10.96 25.20
C PRO A 105 -10.40 -11.23 23.76
N ILE A 106 -9.17 -11.73 23.62
CA ILE A 106 -8.50 -12.00 22.34
C ILE A 106 -7.86 -13.39 22.34
N THR A 107 -7.43 -13.84 21.18
CA THR A 107 -6.55 -15.00 21.02
C THR A 107 -5.10 -14.51 20.90
N LEU A 108 -4.29 -14.74 21.92
CA LEU A 108 -2.87 -14.43 21.89
C LEU A 108 -2.09 -15.66 21.40
N LEU A 109 -1.33 -15.47 20.33
CA LEU A 109 -0.44 -16.48 19.74
C LEU A 109 1.01 -16.02 19.92
N THR A 110 1.87 -16.89 20.46
CA THR A 110 3.27 -16.58 20.76
C THR A 110 4.21 -17.53 20.01
N PRO A 111 4.30 -17.43 18.68
CA PRO A 111 5.18 -18.30 17.87
C PRO A 111 6.65 -17.99 18.13
N THR A 112 7.50 -18.98 17.84
CA THR A 112 8.95 -18.82 17.79
C THR A 112 9.42 -19.10 16.37
N PHE A 113 9.89 -18.07 15.67
CA PHE A 113 10.38 -18.18 14.30
C PHE A 113 11.92 -18.07 14.27
N GLU A 114 12.61 -18.90 13.48
CA GLU A 114 14.03 -18.67 13.18
C GLU A 114 14.26 -17.34 12.45
N LYS A 115 13.36 -17.02 11.51
CA LYS A 115 13.32 -15.76 10.78
C LYS A 115 11.89 -15.27 10.77
N SER A 116 11.66 -14.15 11.40
CA SER A 116 10.35 -13.52 11.49
C SER A 116 9.93 -12.89 10.17
N SER A 117 8.66 -13.02 9.82
CA SER A 117 8.03 -12.28 8.74
C SER A 117 6.53 -12.21 8.95
N LYS A 118 5.90 -11.15 8.40
CA LYS A 118 4.45 -10.97 8.47
C LYS A 118 3.71 -12.13 7.80
N ALA A 119 4.23 -12.63 6.67
CA ALA A 119 3.69 -13.81 6.01
C ALA A 119 3.64 -15.03 6.94
N LYS A 120 4.74 -15.35 7.64
CA LYS A 120 4.79 -16.47 8.59
C LYS A 120 3.84 -16.27 9.76
N ALA A 121 3.73 -15.05 10.29
CA ALA A 121 2.80 -14.76 11.37
C ALA A 121 1.35 -15.02 10.94
N MET A 122 0.97 -14.57 9.74
CA MET A 122 -0.36 -14.84 9.18
C MET A 122 -0.59 -16.34 8.90
N GLN A 123 0.40 -17.06 8.36
CA GLN A 123 0.34 -18.51 8.14
C GLN A 123 0.13 -19.25 9.46
N TYR A 124 0.89 -18.88 10.49
CA TYR A 124 0.78 -19.46 11.83
C TYR A 124 -0.61 -19.25 12.41
N ALA A 125 -1.13 -18.02 12.34
CA ALA A 125 -2.49 -17.72 12.80
C ALA A 125 -3.56 -18.55 12.08
N MET A 126 -3.42 -18.73 10.76
CA MET A 126 -4.36 -19.53 9.97
C MET A 126 -4.29 -21.04 10.27
N THR A 127 -3.24 -21.50 10.92
CA THR A 127 -3.10 -22.88 11.41
C THR A 127 -3.67 -23.05 12.81
N GLU A 128 -3.36 -22.10 13.70
CA GLU A 128 -3.66 -22.22 15.14
C GLU A 128 -5.06 -21.75 15.52
N VAL A 129 -5.58 -20.69 14.86
CA VAL A 129 -6.88 -20.14 15.24
C VAL A 129 -8.00 -21.04 14.72
N GLN A 130 -8.74 -21.60 15.68
CA GLN A 130 -9.90 -22.44 15.38
C GLN A 130 -11.18 -21.60 15.41
N GLY A 131 -12.09 -21.87 14.52
CA GLY A 131 -13.38 -21.20 14.44
C GLY A 131 -14.01 -21.28 13.06
N ASN A 132 -15.24 -20.78 12.99
CA ASN A 132 -15.96 -20.67 11.73
C ASN A 132 -16.03 -19.20 11.34
N PHE A 133 -15.17 -18.80 10.41
CA PHE A 133 -15.04 -17.42 9.96
C PHE A 133 -15.46 -17.29 8.49
N ASP A 134 -16.07 -16.17 8.17
CA ASP A 134 -16.44 -15.82 6.80
C ASP A 134 -15.35 -15.00 6.13
N ASN A 135 -14.75 -14.05 6.88
CA ASN A 135 -13.73 -13.14 6.37
C ASN A 135 -12.56 -12.99 7.35
N VAL A 136 -11.39 -12.65 6.80
CA VAL A 136 -10.17 -12.32 7.55
C VAL A 136 -9.81 -10.87 7.29
N VAL A 137 -9.51 -10.13 8.36
CA VAL A 137 -9.01 -8.74 8.30
C VAL A 137 -7.58 -8.69 8.80
N ILE A 138 -6.69 -8.05 8.06
CA ILE A 138 -5.29 -7.86 8.44
C ILE A 138 -5.06 -6.39 8.80
N LEU A 139 -4.59 -6.15 10.01
CA LEU A 139 -4.22 -4.84 10.53
C LEU A 139 -2.77 -4.87 11.05
N ASP A 140 -2.02 -3.78 10.83
CA ASP A 140 -0.70 -3.63 11.45
C ASP A 140 -0.85 -3.31 12.95
N ALA A 141 0.19 -3.58 13.74
CA ALA A 141 0.15 -3.50 15.21
C ALA A 141 -0.17 -2.09 15.75
N ASP A 142 0.04 -1.04 14.97
CA ASP A 142 -0.23 0.36 15.29
C ASP A 142 -1.57 0.88 14.77
N ASN A 143 -2.29 0.05 14.00
CA ASN A 143 -3.50 0.47 13.31
C ASN A 143 -4.68 0.64 14.26
N VAL A 144 -5.34 1.77 14.14
CA VAL A 144 -6.58 2.09 14.84
C VAL A 144 -7.71 2.28 13.82
N VAL A 145 -8.89 1.79 14.15
CA VAL A 145 -10.08 1.88 13.30
C VAL A 145 -11.25 2.49 14.08
N ARG A 146 -12.25 3.01 13.36
CA ARG A 146 -13.46 3.54 13.99
C ARG A 146 -14.36 2.42 14.51
N PRO A 147 -15.26 2.71 15.50
CA PRO A 147 -16.18 1.70 16.05
C PRO A 147 -17.10 1.03 15.02
N ASN A 148 -17.43 1.71 13.94
CA ASN A 148 -18.29 1.20 12.86
C ASN A 148 -17.53 0.47 11.73
N PHE A 149 -16.25 0.16 11.91
CA PHE A 149 -15.38 -0.44 10.88
C PHE A 149 -15.91 -1.80 10.40
N LEU A 150 -16.24 -2.71 11.34
CA LEU A 150 -16.77 -4.03 10.98
C LEU A 150 -18.16 -3.95 10.36
N SER A 151 -19.01 -3.05 10.84
CA SER A 151 -20.35 -2.84 10.27
C SER A 151 -20.28 -2.39 8.81
N GLN A 152 -19.36 -1.49 8.49
CA GLN A 152 -19.12 -1.05 7.12
C GLN A 152 -18.53 -2.16 6.24
N LEU A 153 -17.56 -2.92 6.74
CA LEU A 153 -16.99 -4.07 6.02
C LEU A 153 -18.04 -5.14 5.74
N ASN A 154 -18.94 -5.41 6.70
CA ASN A 154 -20.01 -6.40 6.52
C ASN A 154 -20.84 -6.15 5.25
N ILE A 155 -21.09 -4.87 4.93
CA ILE A 155 -21.82 -4.49 3.71
C ILE A 155 -21.05 -4.94 2.46
N LEU A 156 -19.76 -4.62 2.39
CA LEU A 156 -18.94 -4.93 1.21
C LEU A 156 -18.61 -6.43 1.08
N CYS A 157 -18.45 -7.14 2.19
CA CYS A 157 -18.18 -8.58 2.22
C CYS A 157 -19.32 -9.43 1.66
N SER A 158 -20.51 -8.85 1.48
CA SER A 158 -21.64 -9.54 0.82
C SER A 158 -21.41 -9.72 -0.69
N VAL A 159 -20.50 -8.95 -1.30
CA VAL A 159 -20.27 -8.93 -2.76
C VAL A 159 -18.81 -9.19 -3.12
N TYR A 160 -17.87 -8.73 -2.30
CA TYR A 160 -16.44 -8.72 -2.64
C TYR A 160 -15.64 -9.68 -1.76
N ASP A 161 -14.85 -10.55 -2.41
CA ASP A 161 -13.94 -11.49 -1.74
C ASP A 161 -12.63 -10.86 -1.29
N ALA A 162 -12.26 -9.72 -1.85
CA ALA A 162 -11.05 -8.98 -1.49
C ALA A 162 -11.33 -7.47 -1.44
N ILE A 163 -11.00 -6.84 -0.32
CA ILE A 163 -11.25 -5.42 -0.05
C ILE A 163 -9.99 -4.79 0.52
N GLN A 164 -9.62 -3.62 -0.01
CA GLN A 164 -8.60 -2.73 0.57
C GLN A 164 -9.29 -1.51 1.19
N CYS A 165 -9.17 -1.34 2.48
CA CYS A 165 -9.65 -0.15 3.20
C CYS A 165 -8.75 1.07 2.93
N HIS A 166 -9.26 2.26 3.22
CA HIS A 166 -8.53 3.51 3.11
C HIS A 166 -7.55 3.69 4.26
N ARG A 167 -6.26 3.47 4.01
CA ARG A 167 -5.22 3.75 4.99
C ARG A 167 -4.87 5.22 4.97
N CYS A 168 -4.88 5.86 6.14
CA CYS A 168 -4.58 7.28 6.30
C CYS A 168 -3.66 7.52 7.49
N ALA A 169 -2.97 8.68 7.48
CA ALA A 169 -2.06 9.04 8.53
C ALA A 169 -2.79 9.33 9.86
N LYS A 170 -2.33 8.72 10.96
CA LYS A 170 -2.74 9.02 12.33
C LYS A 170 -2.08 10.29 12.85
N ASN A 171 -0.87 10.60 12.39
CA ASN A 171 -0.06 11.73 12.83
C ASN A 171 0.43 12.58 11.64
N ALA A 172 0.64 13.88 11.91
CA ALA A 172 1.21 14.84 10.98
C ALA A 172 2.15 15.82 11.75
N ASN A 173 2.90 15.29 12.72
CA ASN A 173 3.66 16.05 13.70
C ASN A 173 4.99 16.63 13.17
N ASN A 174 5.49 16.15 12.02
CA ASN A 174 6.69 16.69 11.37
C ASN A 174 6.61 16.62 9.84
N ASP A 175 7.63 17.18 9.16
CA ASP A 175 7.69 17.28 7.70
C ASP A 175 7.70 15.93 6.99
N VAL A 176 8.34 14.93 7.58
CA VAL A 176 8.44 13.57 7.03
C VAL A 176 7.09 12.90 7.09
N ALA A 177 6.40 12.95 8.22
CA ALA A 177 5.07 12.37 8.40
C ALA A 177 4.01 13.04 7.47
N VAL A 178 4.08 14.37 7.29
CA VAL A 178 3.20 15.10 6.35
C VAL A 178 3.42 14.64 4.90
N LEU A 179 4.68 14.53 4.47
CA LEU A 179 5.00 14.09 3.11
C LEU A 179 4.66 12.62 2.89
N ASP A 180 4.84 11.77 3.91
CA ASP A 180 4.48 10.36 3.85
C ASP A 180 2.95 10.19 3.79
N GLY A 181 2.22 10.91 4.63
CA GLY A 181 0.76 10.96 4.57
C GLY A 181 0.23 11.45 3.22
N ALA A 182 0.79 12.53 2.67
CA ALA A 182 0.43 13.01 1.34
C ALA A 182 0.76 11.98 0.24
N SER A 183 1.90 11.30 0.34
CA SER A 183 2.28 10.22 -0.57
C SER A 183 1.29 9.05 -0.51
N GLU A 184 0.78 8.72 0.69
CA GLU A 184 -0.25 7.70 0.87
C GLU A 184 -1.56 8.10 0.20
N GLU A 185 -2.02 9.36 0.39
CA GLU A 185 -3.24 9.86 -0.24
C GLU A 185 -3.16 9.89 -1.77
N ILE A 186 -1.98 10.20 -2.32
CA ILE A 186 -1.74 10.08 -3.77
C ILE A 186 -1.87 8.62 -4.22
N ASN A 187 -1.34 7.66 -3.44
CA ASN A 187 -1.51 6.23 -3.74
C ASN A 187 -2.97 5.80 -3.65
N ASN A 188 -3.70 6.22 -2.60
CA ASN A 188 -5.12 5.96 -2.43
C ASN A 188 -5.92 6.46 -3.64
N THR A 189 -5.58 7.64 -4.13
CA THR A 189 -6.28 8.27 -5.26
C THR A 189 -5.93 7.57 -6.59
N ILE A 190 -4.65 7.39 -6.91
CA ILE A 190 -4.20 6.88 -8.21
C ILE A 190 -4.40 5.37 -8.30
N PHE A 191 -3.75 4.59 -7.41
CA PHE A 191 -3.63 3.13 -7.56
C PHE A 191 -4.81 2.34 -6.94
N ARG A 192 -5.77 3.01 -6.31
CA ARG A 192 -6.93 2.40 -5.69
C ARG A 192 -8.23 3.00 -6.22
N LYS A 193 -8.55 4.23 -5.84
CA LYS A 193 -9.80 4.89 -6.21
C LYS A 193 -10.00 5.02 -7.72
N ALA A 194 -9.01 5.57 -8.43
CA ALA A 194 -9.10 5.76 -9.87
C ALA A 194 -9.14 4.44 -10.64
N HIS A 195 -8.43 3.40 -10.17
CA HIS A 195 -8.49 2.07 -10.76
C HIS A 195 -9.87 1.46 -10.63
N ASN A 196 -10.45 1.45 -9.43
CA ASN A 196 -11.81 0.93 -9.23
C ASN A 196 -12.86 1.67 -10.08
N ARG A 197 -12.69 2.97 -10.33
CA ARG A 197 -13.58 3.74 -11.22
C ARG A 197 -13.58 3.25 -12.67
N LEU A 198 -12.47 2.68 -13.11
CA LEU A 198 -12.35 2.06 -14.43
C LEU A 198 -12.68 0.56 -14.44
N GLY A 199 -13.15 -0.01 -13.32
CA GLY A 199 -13.35 -1.44 -13.18
C GLY A 199 -12.06 -2.25 -13.07
N LEU A 200 -10.92 -1.58 -12.80
CA LEU A 200 -9.65 -2.22 -12.49
C LEU A 200 -9.52 -2.46 -10.99
N SER A 201 -8.79 -3.50 -10.60
CA SER A 201 -8.56 -3.85 -9.21
C SER A 201 -7.73 -2.79 -8.47
N SER A 202 -8.06 -2.57 -7.20
CA SER A 202 -7.27 -1.76 -6.28
C SER A 202 -5.93 -2.42 -5.95
N ALA A 203 -4.91 -1.60 -5.67
CA ALA A 203 -3.66 -2.09 -5.10
C ALA A 203 -3.82 -2.41 -3.61
N LEU A 204 -3.21 -3.50 -3.14
CA LEU A 204 -3.04 -3.82 -1.72
C LEU A 204 -1.89 -3.03 -1.09
N ILE A 205 -1.89 -2.90 0.25
CA ILE A 205 -0.91 -2.09 0.98
C ILE A 205 -0.45 -2.71 2.30
N GLY A 206 -0.68 -4.00 2.48
CA GLY A 206 -0.23 -4.72 3.66
C GLY A 206 -1.14 -4.60 4.89
N SER A 207 -1.93 -3.53 5.02
CA SER A 207 -2.80 -3.28 6.15
C SER A 207 -4.17 -2.77 5.73
N GLY A 208 -5.19 -2.95 6.58
CA GLY A 208 -6.57 -2.64 6.22
C GLY A 208 -7.07 -3.49 5.06
N MET A 209 -6.60 -4.71 4.96
CA MET A 209 -7.03 -5.68 3.95
C MET A 209 -8.08 -6.61 4.55
N CYS A 210 -9.15 -6.86 3.80
CA CYS A 210 -10.16 -7.85 4.15
C CYS A 210 -10.34 -8.84 3.00
N PHE A 211 -10.36 -10.13 3.33
CA PHE A 211 -10.52 -11.22 2.35
C PHE A 211 -11.57 -12.20 2.83
N SER A 212 -12.29 -12.87 1.90
CA SER A 212 -13.04 -14.05 2.28
C SER A 212 -12.09 -15.10 2.87
N TYR A 213 -12.50 -15.75 3.95
CA TYR A 213 -11.66 -16.68 4.73
C TYR A 213 -11.08 -17.79 3.84
N LYS A 214 -11.91 -18.33 2.95
CA LYS A 214 -11.48 -19.38 2.01
C LYS A 214 -10.40 -18.88 1.08
N LEU A 215 -10.60 -17.73 0.43
CA LEU A 215 -9.63 -17.13 -0.49
C LEU A 215 -8.29 -16.84 0.20
N PHE A 216 -8.34 -16.30 1.41
CA PHE A 216 -7.14 -15.99 2.18
C PHE A 216 -6.38 -17.27 2.54
N LYS A 217 -7.07 -18.28 3.06
CA LYS A 217 -6.49 -19.57 3.45
C LYS A 217 -5.82 -20.29 2.27
N GLU A 218 -6.41 -20.25 1.08
CA GLU A 218 -5.85 -20.87 -0.12
C GLU A 218 -4.56 -20.19 -0.63
N ASN A 219 -4.36 -18.91 -0.30
CA ASN A 219 -3.27 -18.11 -0.84
C ASN A 219 -2.18 -17.75 0.17
N VAL A 220 -2.50 -17.59 1.47
CA VAL A 220 -1.53 -17.15 2.49
C VAL A 220 -0.30 -18.07 2.59
N PHE A 221 -0.47 -19.38 2.42
CA PHE A 221 0.63 -20.36 2.47
C PHE A 221 1.55 -20.34 1.24
N LYS A 222 1.21 -19.58 0.22
CA LYS A 222 2.06 -19.36 -0.96
C LYS A 222 2.97 -18.15 -0.80
N LEU A 223 2.75 -17.31 0.24
CA LEU A 223 3.53 -16.11 0.50
C LEU A 223 4.90 -16.49 1.06
N SER A 224 5.94 -15.90 0.51
CA SER A 224 7.33 -16.24 0.85
C SER A 224 8.27 -15.04 0.98
N THR A 225 7.84 -13.86 0.48
CA THR A 225 8.67 -12.65 0.42
C THR A 225 8.35 -11.67 1.55
N ALA A 226 9.24 -10.69 1.76
CA ALA A 226 9.03 -9.59 2.69
C ALA A 226 8.00 -8.54 2.17
N GLY A 227 7.53 -8.69 0.93
CA GLY A 227 6.46 -7.89 0.32
C GLY A 227 5.21 -8.73 0.14
N GLU A 228 4.72 -9.31 1.23
CA GLU A 228 3.59 -10.25 1.27
C GLU A 228 2.30 -9.68 0.67
N ASP A 229 2.09 -8.37 0.80
CA ASP A 229 0.96 -7.65 0.21
C ASP A 229 1.01 -7.66 -1.34
N ARG A 230 2.18 -7.38 -1.90
CA ARG A 230 2.39 -7.39 -3.36
C ARG A 230 2.31 -8.81 -3.93
N GLU A 231 2.81 -9.78 -3.17
CA GLU A 231 2.75 -11.20 -3.56
C GLU A 231 1.30 -11.70 -3.50
N MET A 232 0.56 -11.37 -2.44
CA MET A 232 -0.88 -11.65 -2.34
C MET A 232 -1.65 -11.01 -3.48
N GLU A 233 -1.43 -9.72 -3.73
CA GLU A 233 -2.08 -9.01 -4.83
C GLU A 233 -1.82 -9.68 -6.19
N ALA A 234 -0.57 -10.03 -6.49
CA ALA A 234 -0.23 -10.70 -7.74
C ALA A 234 -0.92 -12.07 -7.88
N LEU A 235 -1.01 -12.85 -6.78
CA LEU A 235 -1.73 -14.13 -6.76
C LEU A 235 -3.22 -13.94 -7.04
N LEU A 236 -3.86 -12.96 -6.38
CA LEU A 236 -5.28 -12.68 -6.54
C LEU A 236 -5.61 -12.20 -7.97
N LEU A 237 -4.82 -11.26 -8.51
CA LEU A 237 -5.02 -10.75 -9.86
C LEU A 237 -4.77 -11.82 -10.93
N HIS A 238 -3.84 -12.75 -10.69
CA HIS A 238 -3.64 -13.90 -11.57
C HIS A 238 -4.84 -14.88 -11.54
N GLN A 239 -5.57 -14.94 -10.42
CA GLN A 239 -6.81 -15.69 -10.26
C GLN A 239 -8.05 -14.92 -10.71
N GLU A 240 -7.87 -13.69 -11.25
CA GLU A 240 -8.94 -12.79 -11.70
C GLU A 240 -9.87 -12.33 -10.56
N VAL A 241 -9.40 -12.37 -9.32
CA VAL A 241 -10.13 -11.83 -8.18
C VAL A 241 -10.07 -10.31 -8.22
N PHE A 242 -11.24 -9.67 -8.20
CA PHE A 242 -11.34 -8.21 -8.13
C PHE A 242 -11.08 -7.72 -6.71
N ILE A 243 -10.20 -6.74 -6.56
CA ILE A 243 -9.91 -6.10 -5.28
C ILE A 243 -10.68 -4.78 -5.21
N LYS A 244 -11.69 -4.72 -4.33
CA LYS A 244 -12.48 -3.52 -4.08
C LYS A 244 -11.70 -2.55 -3.19
N TYR A 245 -11.70 -1.27 -3.54
CA TYR A 245 -11.27 -0.20 -2.66
C TYR A 245 -12.45 0.36 -1.88
N ALA A 246 -12.29 0.51 -0.57
CA ALA A 246 -13.28 1.09 0.34
C ALA A 246 -12.82 2.45 0.83
N PRO A 247 -13.12 3.56 0.12
CA PRO A 247 -12.59 4.88 0.44
C PRO A 247 -13.10 5.45 1.77
N ASP A 248 -14.27 5.01 2.24
CA ASP A 248 -14.92 5.51 3.45
C ASP A 248 -14.61 4.68 4.69
N ILE A 249 -13.99 3.50 4.54
CA ILE A 249 -13.57 2.64 5.64
C ILE A 249 -12.11 2.94 5.98
N HIS A 250 -11.90 3.75 7.03
CA HIS A 250 -10.59 4.30 7.37
C HIS A 250 -9.83 3.40 8.35
N VAL A 251 -8.54 3.21 8.06
CA VAL A 251 -7.53 2.59 8.93
C VAL A 251 -6.46 3.63 9.20
N PHE A 252 -6.31 4.02 10.46
CA PHE A 252 -5.36 5.06 10.89
C PHE A 252 -4.03 4.41 11.24
N ASP A 253 -2.97 4.81 10.53
CA ASP A 253 -1.62 4.25 10.53
C ASP A 253 -0.62 5.31 11.02
N GLU A 254 0.32 4.94 11.88
CA GLU A 254 1.33 5.86 12.37
C GLU A 254 2.42 6.06 11.33
N LYS A 255 2.59 7.32 10.87
CA LYS A 255 3.62 7.66 9.90
C LYS A 255 4.98 7.85 10.57
N VAL A 256 6.00 7.33 9.91
CA VAL A 256 7.38 7.41 10.39
C VAL A 256 7.80 8.87 10.51
N SER A 257 8.26 9.25 11.69
CA SER A 257 8.72 10.61 12.02
C SER A 257 10.23 10.78 11.82
N ASN A 258 11.01 9.70 11.89
CA ASN A 258 12.46 9.69 11.76
C ASN A 258 12.91 9.51 10.31
N GLN A 259 13.86 10.37 9.85
CA GLN A 259 14.36 10.34 8.47
C GLN A 259 15.08 9.03 8.11
N ASP A 260 15.83 8.42 9.03
CA ASP A 260 16.57 7.19 8.75
C ASP A 260 15.62 5.99 8.63
N ASN A 261 14.60 5.92 9.47
CA ASN A 261 13.54 4.92 9.38
C ASN A 261 12.75 5.08 8.08
N PHE A 262 12.42 6.32 7.69
CA PHE A 262 11.76 6.61 6.42
C PHE A 262 12.59 6.12 5.22
N GLN A 263 13.90 6.39 5.20
CA GLN A 263 14.78 5.92 4.12
C GLN A 263 14.82 4.39 4.05
N ARG A 264 14.98 3.70 5.19
CA ARG A 264 14.98 2.23 5.26
C ARG A 264 13.66 1.64 4.76
N GLN A 265 12.53 2.19 5.17
CA GLN A 265 11.21 1.77 4.72
C GLN A 265 11.03 1.95 3.20
N ARG A 266 11.43 3.12 2.65
CA ARG A 266 11.36 3.38 1.20
C ARG A 266 12.26 2.45 0.39
N MET A 267 13.46 2.16 0.89
CA MET A 267 14.37 1.19 0.26
C MET A 267 13.74 -0.20 0.19
N ARG A 268 13.15 -0.67 1.30
CA ARG A 268 12.42 -1.94 1.34
C ARG A 268 11.30 -1.98 0.31
N TRP A 269 10.51 -0.92 0.22
CA TRP A 269 9.41 -0.83 -0.77
C TRP A 269 9.90 -0.85 -2.21
N MET A 270 11.01 -0.16 -2.52
CA MET A 270 11.60 -0.16 -3.85
C MET A 270 12.16 -1.54 -4.21
N THR A 271 12.83 -2.21 -3.27
CA THR A 271 13.33 -3.57 -3.46
C THR A 271 12.17 -4.53 -3.74
N ALA A 272 11.11 -4.50 -2.93
CA ALA A 272 9.91 -5.31 -3.13
C ALA A 272 9.23 -5.01 -4.48
N GLN A 273 9.20 -3.74 -4.92
CA GLN A 273 8.67 -3.37 -6.23
C GLN A 273 9.46 -4.00 -7.38
N ILE A 274 10.79 -3.93 -7.32
CA ILE A 274 11.66 -4.51 -8.35
C ILE A 274 11.55 -6.04 -8.36
N GLN A 275 11.57 -6.69 -7.19
CA GLN A 275 11.42 -8.14 -7.08
C GLN A 275 10.07 -8.60 -7.65
N SER A 276 8.98 -7.91 -7.31
CA SER A 276 7.65 -8.19 -7.83
C SER A 276 7.57 -7.99 -9.35
N LEU A 277 8.17 -6.92 -9.89
CA LEU A 277 8.26 -6.70 -11.34
C LEU A 277 8.96 -7.88 -12.02
N LEU A 278 10.15 -8.24 -11.53
CA LEU A 278 10.95 -9.32 -12.13
C LEU A 278 10.24 -10.69 -12.06
N SER A 279 9.48 -10.96 -11.00
CA SER A 279 8.71 -12.20 -10.86
C SER A 279 7.46 -12.24 -11.74
N ASN A 280 6.87 -11.07 -12.06
CA ASN A 280 5.66 -10.98 -12.87
C ASN A 280 5.92 -10.84 -14.37
N LEU A 281 7.05 -10.24 -14.75
CA LEU A 281 7.41 -9.98 -16.16
C LEU A 281 7.35 -11.23 -17.06
N PRO A 282 7.87 -12.41 -16.64
CA PRO A 282 7.79 -13.63 -17.45
C PRO A 282 6.36 -14.14 -17.68
N LYS A 283 5.40 -13.73 -16.83
CA LYS A 283 3.99 -14.16 -16.90
C LYS A 283 3.14 -13.27 -17.84
N ILE A 284 3.68 -12.11 -18.27
CA ILE A 284 2.96 -11.13 -19.11
C ILE A 284 2.49 -11.73 -20.44
N PRO A 285 3.29 -12.50 -21.21
CA PRO A 285 2.79 -13.06 -22.47
C PRO A 285 1.54 -13.93 -22.28
N GLY A 286 1.53 -14.78 -21.26
CA GLY A 286 0.36 -15.58 -20.89
C GLY A 286 -0.82 -14.73 -20.45
N ALA A 287 -0.57 -13.69 -19.65
CA ALA A 287 -1.61 -12.76 -19.19
C ALA A 287 -2.28 -12.01 -20.36
N ILE A 288 -1.52 -11.60 -21.37
CA ILE A 288 -2.06 -10.96 -22.59
C ILE A 288 -2.96 -11.93 -23.35
N ILE A 289 -2.50 -13.17 -23.58
CA ILE A 289 -3.27 -14.18 -24.31
C ILE A 289 -4.62 -14.48 -23.61
N HIS A 290 -4.62 -14.48 -22.27
CA HIS A 290 -5.83 -14.79 -21.48
C HIS A 290 -6.62 -13.54 -21.07
N GLY A 291 -6.27 -12.34 -21.54
CA GLY A 291 -6.99 -11.11 -21.25
C GLY A 291 -6.95 -10.66 -19.77
N LYS A 292 -5.91 -11.03 -19.02
CA LYS A 292 -5.78 -10.70 -17.57
C LYS A 292 -5.36 -9.25 -17.36
N VAL A 293 -6.26 -8.32 -17.65
CA VAL A 293 -6.00 -6.87 -17.70
C VAL A 293 -5.48 -6.35 -16.36
N ASN A 294 -6.09 -6.76 -15.24
CA ASN A 294 -5.65 -6.34 -13.90
C ASN A 294 -4.21 -6.75 -13.57
N PHE A 295 -3.81 -7.96 -13.97
CA PHE A 295 -2.44 -8.44 -13.76
C PHE A 295 -1.43 -7.69 -14.64
N ILE A 296 -1.80 -7.38 -15.90
CA ILE A 296 -0.98 -6.60 -16.82
C ILE A 296 -0.79 -5.18 -16.27
N ASP A 297 -1.89 -4.51 -15.91
CA ASP A 297 -1.86 -3.17 -15.33
C ASP A 297 -1.00 -3.12 -14.06
N LYS A 298 -1.14 -4.09 -13.16
CA LYS A 298 -0.29 -4.18 -11.97
C LYS A 298 1.19 -4.31 -12.31
N THR A 299 1.54 -5.10 -13.32
CA THR A 299 2.94 -5.22 -13.76
C THR A 299 3.47 -3.91 -14.32
N ILE A 300 2.63 -3.15 -15.06
CA ILE A 300 2.96 -1.79 -15.51
C ILE A 300 3.19 -0.87 -14.30
N GLN A 301 2.31 -0.90 -13.29
CA GLN A 301 2.49 -0.10 -12.07
C GLN A 301 3.84 -0.36 -11.39
N GLN A 302 4.29 -1.62 -11.37
CA GLN A 302 5.58 -1.98 -10.80
C GLN A 302 6.77 -1.52 -11.63
N ALA A 303 6.59 -1.32 -12.94
CA ALA A 303 7.60 -0.78 -13.84
C ALA A 303 7.71 0.75 -13.79
N LEU A 304 6.74 1.45 -13.18
CA LEU A 304 6.77 2.91 -13.08
C LEU A 304 7.95 3.39 -12.24
N ILE A 305 8.56 4.49 -12.69
CA ILE A 305 9.58 5.18 -11.91
C ILE A 305 8.95 5.74 -10.62
N PRO A 306 9.52 5.49 -9.44
CA PRO A 306 9.01 6.04 -8.19
C PRO A 306 8.87 7.57 -8.26
N ARG A 307 7.73 8.10 -7.86
CA ARG A 307 7.35 9.52 -8.04
C ARG A 307 8.37 10.50 -7.46
N SER A 308 8.95 10.18 -6.29
CA SER A 308 9.99 11.02 -5.67
C SER A 308 11.23 11.13 -6.56
N ILE A 309 11.65 10.02 -7.17
CA ILE A 309 12.75 9.99 -8.15
C ILE A 309 12.34 10.75 -9.42
N LEU A 310 11.12 10.54 -9.90
CA LEU A 310 10.58 11.17 -11.11
C LEU A 310 10.58 12.70 -11.00
N ILE A 311 10.17 13.27 -9.86
CA ILE A 311 10.20 14.72 -9.60
C ILE A 311 11.64 15.26 -9.71
N VAL A 312 12.61 14.60 -9.07
CA VAL A 312 13.99 15.06 -9.05
C VAL A 312 14.65 14.90 -10.41
N LEU A 313 14.41 13.78 -11.11
CA LEU A 313 14.91 13.57 -12.48
C LEU A 313 14.38 14.62 -13.44
N LEU A 314 13.05 14.84 -13.46
CA LEU A 314 12.44 15.82 -14.35
C LEU A 314 12.92 17.23 -14.04
N GLY A 315 12.97 17.63 -12.77
CA GLY A 315 13.48 18.95 -12.37
C GLY A 315 14.94 19.12 -12.78
N GLY A 316 15.80 18.15 -12.49
CA GLY A 316 17.22 18.19 -12.84
C GLY A 316 17.44 18.22 -14.37
N ILE A 317 16.78 17.34 -15.11
CA ILE A 317 16.92 17.31 -16.58
C ILE A 317 16.39 18.61 -17.20
N SER A 318 15.24 19.12 -16.74
CA SER A 318 14.69 20.39 -17.25
C SER A 318 15.66 21.54 -17.09
N ILE A 319 16.30 21.66 -15.91
CA ILE A 319 17.30 22.69 -15.64
C ILE A 319 18.54 22.49 -16.52
N ILE A 320 19.08 21.27 -16.57
CA ILE A 320 20.27 20.96 -17.38
C ILE A 320 20.02 21.25 -18.86
N MET A 321 18.87 20.82 -19.40
CA MET A 321 18.51 21.07 -20.80
C MET A 321 18.32 22.56 -21.09
N THR A 322 17.75 23.32 -20.16
CA THR A 322 17.62 24.78 -20.32
C THR A 322 18.98 25.47 -20.41
N LEU A 323 19.96 25.00 -19.63
CA LEU A 323 21.30 25.61 -19.57
C LEU A 323 22.19 25.17 -20.76
N LEU A 324 22.13 23.91 -21.16
CA LEU A 324 23.06 23.33 -22.13
C LEU A 324 22.47 23.24 -23.54
N ILE A 325 21.19 22.93 -23.72
CA ILE A 325 20.52 22.70 -24.98
C ILE A 325 19.10 23.28 -24.94
N PRO A 326 18.94 24.62 -24.95
CA PRO A 326 17.61 25.26 -24.80
C PRO A 326 16.57 24.79 -25.81
N ALA A 327 17.00 24.44 -27.01
CA ALA A 327 16.10 23.94 -28.07
C ALA A 327 15.36 22.63 -27.71
N TRP A 328 15.83 21.87 -26.71
CA TRP A 328 15.23 20.60 -26.29
C TRP A 328 14.56 20.65 -24.93
N CYS A 329 14.58 21.80 -24.23
CA CYS A 329 14.11 21.89 -22.86
C CYS A 329 12.58 21.85 -22.70
N GLU A 330 11.84 22.37 -23.67
CA GLU A 330 10.39 22.57 -23.57
C GLU A 330 9.63 21.29 -23.20
N LYS A 331 9.91 20.18 -23.87
CA LYS A 331 9.26 18.88 -23.63
C LYS A 331 9.46 18.35 -22.20
N TRP A 332 10.59 18.68 -21.57
CA TRP A 332 10.90 18.30 -20.20
C TRP A 332 10.11 19.13 -19.19
N TRP A 333 9.99 20.43 -19.42
CA TRP A 333 9.14 21.32 -18.61
C TRP A 333 7.67 20.96 -18.72
N VAL A 334 7.19 20.56 -19.88
CA VAL A 334 5.82 20.08 -20.09
C VAL A 334 5.55 18.83 -19.25
N LEU A 335 6.45 17.84 -19.25
CA LEU A 335 6.30 16.66 -18.41
C LEU A 335 6.34 16.98 -16.93
N LEU A 336 7.22 17.87 -16.50
CA LEU A 336 7.29 18.31 -15.09
C LEU A 336 6.01 19.02 -14.66
N GLY A 337 5.49 19.93 -15.50
CA GLY A 337 4.23 20.60 -15.28
C GLY A 337 3.03 19.63 -15.19
N MET A 338 2.99 18.67 -16.12
CA MET A 338 1.96 17.62 -16.13
C MET A 338 2.00 16.76 -14.86
N LEU A 339 3.20 16.35 -14.42
CA LEU A 339 3.37 15.62 -13.17
C LEU A 339 2.94 16.47 -11.97
N ALA A 340 3.35 17.74 -11.90
CA ALA A 340 3.00 18.63 -10.80
C ALA A 340 1.49 18.81 -10.68
N VAL A 341 0.78 19.05 -11.79
CA VAL A 341 -0.67 19.14 -11.84
C VAL A 341 -1.32 17.82 -11.40
N ALA A 342 -0.86 16.68 -11.94
CA ALA A 342 -1.38 15.37 -11.57
C ALA A 342 -1.26 15.10 -10.06
N LEU A 343 -0.11 15.39 -9.46
CA LEU A 343 0.08 15.22 -8.01
C LEU A 343 -0.75 16.20 -7.20
N TYR A 344 -0.90 17.44 -7.65
CA TYR A 344 -1.70 18.45 -6.96
C TYR A 344 -3.18 18.08 -6.87
N ILE A 345 -3.77 17.55 -7.94
CA ILE A 345 -5.20 17.17 -7.95
C ILE A 345 -5.47 15.91 -7.11
N THR A 346 -4.49 15.04 -6.94
CA THR A 346 -4.64 13.79 -6.17
C THR A 346 -4.49 13.96 -4.66
N ILE A 347 -3.94 15.07 -4.20
CA ILE A 347 -3.81 15.38 -2.77
C ILE A 347 -5.13 15.98 -2.26
N PRO A 348 -5.71 15.49 -1.15
CA PRO A 348 -6.89 16.10 -0.52
C PRO A 348 -6.68 17.58 -0.20
N SER A 349 -7.72 18.40 -0.35
CA SER A 349 -7.64 19.87 -0.19
C SER A 349 -7.03 20.29 1.15
N GLN A 350 -7.33 19.57 2.22
CA GLN A 350 -6.83 19.83 3.58
C GLN A 350 -5.30 19.69 3.69
N LEU A 351 -4.69 18.81 2.89
CA LEU A 351 -3.25 18.53 2.92
C LEU A 351 -2.46 19.32 1.87
N ARG A 352 -3.13 19.93 0.86
CA ARG A 352 -2.46 20.60 -0.27
C ARG A 352 -1.48 21.68 0.16
N LEU A 353 -1.93 22.61 1.01
CA LEU A 353 -1.09 23.73 1.43
C LEU A 353 0.12 23.28 2.26
N GLN A 354 -0.09 22.33 3.16
CA GLN A 354 0.99 21.78 3.99
C GLN A 354 2.00 21.02 3.13
N SER A 355 1.53 20.14 2.24
CA SER A 355 2.37 19.35 1.35
C SER A 355 3.15 20.23 0.38
N PHE A 356 2.53 21.27 -0.19
CA PHE A 356 3.20 22.19 -1.11
C PHE A 356 4.38 22.92 -0.48
N LYS A 357 4.23 23.40 0.76
CA LYS A 357 5.33 24.06 1.51
C LYS A 357 6.52 23.12 1.74
N LYS A 358 6.30 21.79 1.76
CA LYS A 358 7.31 20.77 2.03
C LYS A 358 7.93 20.15 0.78
N VAL A 359 7.39 20.44 -0.42
CA VAL A 359 7.93 19.90 -1.69
C VAL A 359 9.43 20.21 -1.87
N PHE A 360 9.89 21.36 -1.42
CA PHE A 360 11.29 21.74 -1.52
C PHE A 360 12.26 20.90 -0.69
N SER A 361 11.77 20.11 0.28
CA SER A 361 12.59 19.16 1.03
C SER A 361 12.79 17.82 0.28
N ILE A 362 11.95 17.52 -0.74
CA ILE A 362 12.02 16.26 -1.49
C ILE A 362 13.38 16.02 -2.16
N PRO A 363 14.03 16.99 -2.84
CA PRO A 363 15.33 16.76 -3.45
C PRO A 363 16.39 16.28 -2.47
N GLY A 364 16.46 16.87 -1.28
CA GLY A 364 17.38 16.44 -0.22
C GLY A 364 17.13 15.03 0.28
N LEU A 365 15.85 14.65 0.45
CA LEU A 365 15.46 13.29 0.84
C LEU A 365 15.82 12.26 -0.25
N VAL A 366 15.54 12.58 -1.53
CA VAL A 366 15.82 11.68 -2.66
C VAL A 366 17.31 11.48 -2.88
N LEU A 367 18.13 12.56 -2.78
CA LEU A 367 19.59 12.45 -2.93
C LEU A 367 20.20 11.54 -1.86
N ARG A 368 19.71 11.59 -0.62
CA ARG A 368 20.13 10.66 0.44
C ARG A 368 19.68 9.22 0.14
N MET A 369 18.46 9.04 -0.35
CA MET A 369 17.98 7.72 -0.78
C MET A 369 18.84 7.14 -1.91
N MET A 370 19.20 7.93 -2.91
CA MET A 370 20.03 7.47 -4.04
C MET A 370 21.43 7.00 -3.59
N LYS A 371 22.04 7.64 -2.60
CA LYS A 371 23.31 7.14 -2.02
C LYS A 371 23.16 5.72 -1.47
N ASN A 372 22.01 5.42 -0.88
CA ASN A 372 21.75 4.10 -0.27
C ASN A 372 21.36 3.04 -1.30
N ILE A 373 20.79 3.43 -2.45
CA ILE A 373 20.43 2.50 -3.54
C ILE A 373 21.65 1.76 -4.08
N LEU A 374 22.80 2.42 -4.13
CA LEU A 374 24.07 1.82 -4.58
C LEU A 374 24.58 0.70 -3.64
N HIS A 375 24.02 0.59 -2.44
CA HIS A 375 24.39 -0.38 -1.41
C HIS A 375 23.30 -1.44 -1.18
N ILE A 376 22.31 -1.56 -2.09
CA ILE A 376 21.27 -2.59 -1.99
C ILE A 376 21.87 -3.97 -2.19
N ASP A 377 21.86 -4.80 -1.16
CA ASP A 377 22.06 -6.23 -1.28
C ASP A 377 20.75 -6.86 -1.82
N ARG A 378 20.81 -7.36 -3.07
CA ARG A 378 19.67 -8.00 -3.76
C ARG A 378 19.23 -9.32 -3.11
N ASN A 379 20.06 -9.90 -2.27
CA ASN A 379 19.82 -11.17 -1.59
C ASN A 379 19.34 -11.00 -0.14
N ASN A 380 19.24 -9.76 0.35
CA ASN A 380 18.80 -9.52 1.71
C ASN A 380 17.27 -9.66 1.79
N THR A 381 16.81 -10.76 2.35
CA THR A 381 15.40 -11.07 2.64
C THR A 381 15.04 -10.77 4.10
N ASP A 382 15.93 -10.15 4.87
CA ASP A 382 15.73 -9.93 6.29
C ASP A 382 14.69 -8.82 6.53
N PHE A 383 13.77 -9.11 7.44
CA PHE A 383 12.77 -8.15 7.89
C PHE A 383 13.45 -7.03 8.70
N ILE A 384 13.41 -5.81 8.19
CA ILE A 384 13.92 -4.63 8.91
C ILE A 384 12.75 -4.00 9.67
N HIS A 385 12.77 -4.15 11.00
CA HIS A 385 11.79 -3.53 11.88
C HIS A 385 11.91 -2.00 11.86
N THR A 386 10.77 -1.31 11.82
CA THR A 386 10.68 0.15 11.93
C THR A 386 10.13 0.48 13.31
N THR A 387 10.94 1.07 14.19
CA THR A 387 10.51 1.43 15.56
C THR A 387 9.55 2.61 15.52
N HIS A 388 8.41 2.46 16.21
CA HIS A 388 7.46 3.53 16.46
C HIS A 388 7.96 4.44 17.61
N GLU A 389 7.81 5.75 17.46
CA GLU A 389 8.09 6.74 18.50
C GLU A 389 6.80 7.00 19.29
N LYS A 390 6.94 7.33 20.57
CA LYS A 390 5.80 7.70 21.43
C LYS A 390 5.20 9.02 21.02
#